data_9be5fccf4f43377b447c2575da30cc8f
#
_entry.id   9be5fccf4f43377b447c2575da30cc8f
#
_cell.length_a   1.000
_cell.length_b   1.000
_cell.length_c   1.000
_cell.angle_alpha   90.00
_cell.angle_beta   90.00
_cell.angle_gamma   90.00
#
_symmetry.space_group_name_H-M   'P 1'
#
loop_
_entity.id
_entity.type
_entity.pdbx_description
1 polymer ?
#
loop_
_entity_poly.entity_id
_entity_poly.type
_entity_poly.pdbx_seq_one_letter_code
_entity_poly.pdbx_strand_id
1 'polypeptide(L)'
;MNSPMDSPTNTPTNTPTTYFEHGTAAERWERALLFFDAKEYATAAAILDGLAGETPDQLAPRLLLARAYYHSAQLSRAERELRAILERWPVEDYAQLMLGRTLERLGRADEARPHLRMAAAMAGEFPER
;
A
#
# COMPACT_ATOMS: atom_id res chain seq x y z
N MET A 1 13.33 30.84 31.59
CA MET A 1 13.15 30.63 30.96
C MET A 1 12.85 30.19 30.32
N ASN A 2 12.78 29.93 30.37
CA ASN A 2 12.53 29.46 29.48
C ASN A 2 12.36 28.78 28.86
N SER A 3 12.36 28.62 29.05
CA SER A 3 12.27 28.12 28.24
C SER A 3 11.94 27.62 27.60
N PRO A 4 11.78 27.60 27.69
CA PRO A 4 11.43 27.16 26.77
C PRO A 4 11.09 26.76 26.20
N MET A 5 11.21 26.79 26.25
CA MET A 5 10.95 26.55 25.42
C MET A 5 10.76 26.11 24.72
N ASP A 6 10.98 26.23 24.91
CA ASP A 6 10.90 26.03 24.03
C ASP A 6 10.76 25.36 23.37
N SER A 7 10.93 25.16 23.54
CA SER A 7 10.98 24.68 22.86
C SER A 7 10.65 24.33 22.06
N PRO A 8 10.61 24.24 21.77
CA PRO A 8 10.26 24.07 20.88
C PRO A 8 9.84 23.62 20.13
N THR A 9 9.94 23.50 20.26
CA THR A 9 9.69 23.17 19.60
C THR A 9 9.41 22.83 18.73
N ASN A 10 9.57 22.77 18.61
CA ASN A 10 9.50 22.64 17.77
C ASN A 10 8.98 22.39 16.95
N THR A 11 8.93 22.19 16.90
CA THR A 11 8.59 22.05 16.20
C THR A 11 8.23 22.24 15.27
N PRO A 12 8.26 22.39 15.03
CA PRO A 12 7.70 22.93 14.03
C PRO A 12 7.55 22.44 12.87
N THR A 13 7.92 22.51 12.63
CA THR A 13 7.89 22.05 11.60
C THR A 13 6.82 21.36 11.19
N ASN A 14 5.81 21.70 11.25
CA ASN A 14 4.74 21.13 10.84
C ASN A 14 4.43 21.40 9.50
N THR A 15 4.98 20.79 8.56
CA THR A 15 4.64 20.89 7.17
C THR A 15 3.37 20.12 6.92
N PRO A 16 2.66 20.37 5.84
CA PRO A 16 1.48 19.57 5.50
C PRO A 16 1.78 18.09 5.36
N THR A 17 2.96 17.76 4.88
CA THR A 17 3.37 16.36 4.81
C THR A 17 3.38 15.74 6.19
N THR A 18 3.94 16.47 7.14
CA THR A 18 3.99 16.03 8.51
C THR A 18 2.60 15.84 9.09
N TYR A 19 1.67 16.70 8.70
CA TYR A 19 0.29 16.58 9.17
C TYR A 19 -0.28 15.20 8.85
N PHE A 20 -0.11 14.73 7.59
CA PHE A 20 -0.63 13.44 7.22
C PHE A 20 0.08 12.29 7.93
N GLU A 21 1.29 12.53 8.37
CA GLU A 21 2.08 11.48 9.03
C GLU A 21 1.94 11.48 10.53
N HIS A 22 1.25 12.49 11.07
CA HIS A 22 1.08 12.59 12.51
C HIS A 22 -0.04 11.69 13.00
N GLY A 23 0.03 11.38 14.25
CA GLY A 23 -1.00 10.60 14.90
C GLY A 23 -0.52 9.18 15.15
N THR A 24 -1.31 8.44 15.87
CA THR A 24 -1.03 7.05 16.14
C THR A 24 -1.18 6.24 14.85
N ALA A 25 -0.67 5.02 14.87
CA ALA A 25 -0.84 4.13 13.73
C ALA A 25 -2.31 3.93 13.41
N ALA A 26 -3.16 3.79 14.44
CA ALA A 26 -4.59 3.61 14.23
C ALA A 26 -5.21 4.83 13.57
N GLU A 27 -4.83 6.03 14.02
CA GLU A 27 -5.36 7.26 13.45
C GLU A 27 -4.94 7.42 11.99
N ARG A 28 -3.68 7.10 11.68
CA ARG A 28 -3.20 7.21 10.32
C ARG A 28 -3.85 6.17 9.41
N TRP A 29 -4.08 4.97 9.94
CA TRP A 29 -4.79 3.94 9.20
C TRP A 29 -6.20 4.40 8.83
N GLU A 30 -6.93 4.96 9.80
CA GLU A 30 -8.27 5.46 9.54
C GLU A 30 -8.27 6.58 8.52
N ARG A 31 -7.28 7.46 8.62
CA ARG A 31 -7.17 8.57 7.69
C ARG A 31 -6.89 8.07 6.28
N ALA A 32 -6.00 7.07 6.17
CA ALA A 32 -5.71 6.46 4.88
C ALA A 32 -6.94 5.82 4.27
N LEU A 33 -7.75 5.14 5.09
CA LEU A 33 -8.99 4.53 4.61
C LEU A 33 -9.96 5.58 4.09
N LEU A 34 -10.08 6.71 4.78
CA LEU A 34 -10.94 7.78 4.32
C LEU A 34 -10.53 8.29 2.96
N PHE A 35 -9.22 8.55 2.78
CA PHE A 35 -8.74 9.02 1.49
C PHE A 35 -8.90 7.95 0.41
N PHE A 36 -8.65 6.69 0.76
CA PHE A 36 -8.83 5.61 -0.20
C PHE A 36 -10.28 5.51 -0.65
N ASP A 37 -11.21 5.57 0.31
CA ASP A 37 -12.64 5.49 -0.01
C ASP A 37 -13.11 6.69 -0.82
N ALA A 38 -12.48 7.84 -0.61
CA ALA A 38 -12.77 9.03 -1.40
C ALA A 38 -12.08 9.03 -2.75
N LYS A 39 -11.38 7.94 -3.08
CA LYS A 39 -10.64 7.79 -4.33
C LYS A 39 -9.47 8.77 -4.44
N GLU A 40 -9.01 9.26 -3.31
CA GLU A 40 -7.80 10.08 -3.24
C GLU A 40 -6.60 9.16 -3.04
N TYR A 41 -6.34 8.37 -4.07
CA TYR A 41 -5.41 7.24 -3.94
C TYR A 41 -3.96 7.67 -3.71
N ALA A 42 -3.55 8.75 -4.36
CA ALA A 42 -2.18 9.23 -4.16
C ALA A 42 -1.95 9.72 -2.74
N THR A 43 -2.94 10.40 -2.15
CA THR A 43 -2.85 10.85 -0.77
C THR A 43 -2.86 9.66 0.17
N ALA A 44 -3.74 8.68 -0.09
CA ALA A 44 -3.76 7.47 0.72
C ALA A 44 -2.42 6.76 0.65
N ALA A 45 -1.82 6.68 -0.54
CA ALA A 45 -0.52 6.02 -0.70
C ALA A 45 0.57 6.71 0.12
N ALA A 46 0.55 8.05 0.16
CA ALA A 46 1.57 8.78 0.93
C ALA A 46 1.48 8.44 2.42
N ILE A 47 0.27 8.36 2.95
CA ILE A 47 0.09 7.99 4.36
C ILE A 47 0.50 6.55 4.59
N LEU A 48 0.07 5.65 3.69
CA LEU A 48 0.30 4.23 3.84
C LEU A 48 1.77 3.85 3.69
N ASP A 49 2.51 4.59 2.88
CA ASP A 49 3.94 4.33 2.72
C ASP A 49 4.66 4.45 4.05
N GLY A 50 4.40 5.53 4.79
CA GLY A 50 4.98 5.70 6.10
C GLY A 50 4.52 4.64 7.09
N LEU A 51 3.22 4.37 7.08
CA LEU A 51 2.65 3.41 8.03
C LEU A 51 3.16 2.00 7.77
N ALA A 52 3.19 1.58 6.51
CA ALA A 52 3.68 0.25 6.16
C ALA A 52 5.15 0.06 6.54
N GLY A 53 5.94 1.12 6.40
CA GLY A 53 7.34 1.07 6.79
C GLY A 53 7.54 0.88 8.28
N GLU A 54 6.61 1.39 9.09
CA GLU A 54 6.67 1.24 10.53
C GLU A 54 6.13 -0.11 11.00
N THR A 55 5.31 -0.76 10.18
CA THR A 55 4.69 -2.02 10.58
C THR A 55 4.89 -3.07 9.48
N PRO A 56 6.17 -3.39 9.18
CA PRO A 56 6.44 -4.26 8.01
C PRO A 56 5.91 -5.68 8.17
N ASP A 57 5.58 -6.09 9.39
CA ASP A 57 5.05 -7.42 9.64
C ASP A 57 3.53 -7.51 9.47
N GLN A 58 2.88 -6.40 9.19
CA GLN A 58 1.43 -6.38 9.03
C GLN A 58 1.08 -6.32 7.56
N LEU A 59 0.26 -7.28 7.14
CA LEU A 59 -0.13 -7.37 5.74
C LEU A 59 -1.05 -6.24 5.31
N ALA A 60 -2.02 -5.87 6.16
CA ALA A 60 -3.08 -4.95 5.76
C ALA A 60 -2.58 -3.60 5.26
N PRO A 61 -1.68 -2.89 5.98
CA PRO A 61 -1.19 -1.61 5.46
C PRO A 61 -0.41 -1.77 4.16
N ARG A 62 0.35 -2.85 4.03
CA ARG A 62 1.15 -3.07 2.83
C ARG A 62 0.26 -3.38 1.63
N LEU A 63 -0.79 -4.16 1.85
CA LEU A 63 -1.70 -4.51 0.77
C LEU A 63 -2.50 -3.30 0.32
N LEU A 64 -2.97 -2.49 1.26
CA LEU A 64 -3.70 -1.29 0.89
C LEU A 64 -2.80 -0.28 0.18
N LEU A 65 -1.53 -0.20 0.58
CA LEU A 65 -0.56 0.63 -0.12
C LEU A 65 -0.42 0.21 -1.58
N ALA A 66 -0.27 -1.09 -1.81
CA ALA A 66 -0.17 -1.60 -3.17
C ALA A 66 -1.41 -1.26 -3.99
N ARG A 67 -2.59 -1.38 -3.38
CA ARG A 67 -3.84 -1.02 -4.04
C ARG A 67 -3.90 0.46 -4.37
N ALA A 68 -3.45 1.30 -3.45
CA ALA A 68 -3.43 2.75 -3.69
C ALA A 68 -2.49 3.10 -4.83
N TYR A 69 -1.33 2.46 -4.89
CA TYR A 69 -0.43 2.65 -6.02
C TYR A 69 -1.07 2.20 -7.33
N TYR A 70 -1.75 1.07 -7.31
CA TYR A 70 -2.41 0.55 -8.51
C TYR A 70 -3.46 1.54 -9.02
N HIS A 71 -4.32 2.01 -8.14
CA HIS A 71 -5.42 2.90 -8.53
C HIS A 71 -4.93 4.30 -8.91
N SER A 72 -3.78 4.71 -8.42
CA SER A 72 -3.20 5.99 -8.81
C SER A 72 -2.23 5.86 -9.99
N ALA A 73 -2.24 4.71 -10.64
CA ALA A 73 -1.42 4.42 -11.82
C ALA A 73 0.07 4.46 -11.54
N GLN A 74 0.47 4.28 -10.30
CA GLN A 74 1.88 4.16 -9.94
C GLN A 74 2.26 2.69 -10.03
N LEU A 75 2.24 2.17 -11.24
CA LEU A 75 2.27 0.72 -11.46
C LEU A 75 3.58 0.07 -11.09
N SER A 76 4.70 0.74 -11.32
CA SER A 76 5.99 0.17 -10.93
C SER A 76 6.12 0.07 -9.42
N ARG A 77 5.57 1.04 -8.71
CA ARG A 77 5.56 0.98 -7.24
C ARG A 77 4.64 -0.11 -6.75
N ALA A 78 3.48 -0.25 -7.41
CA ALA A 78 2.56 -1.33 -7.07
C ALA A 78 3.22 -2.69 -7.27
N GLU A 79 3.90 -2.88 -8.38
CA GLU A 79 4.60 -4.13 -8.65
C GLU A 79 5.63 -4.44 -7.58
N ARG A 80 6.43 -3.44 -7.23
CA ARG A 80 7.49 -3.62 -6.24
C ARG A 80 6.92 -4.01 -4.90
N GLU A 81 5.84 -3.31 -4.50
CA GLU A 81 5.21 -3.61 -3.21
C GLU A 81 4.58 -5.00 -3.20
N LEU A 82 3.91 -5.37 -4.29
CA LEU A 82 3.26 -6.66 -4.36
C LEU A 82 4.26 -7.82 -4.36
N ARG A 83 5.40 -7.64 -5.03
CA ARG A 83 6.42 -8.68 -4.99
C ARG A 83 7.00 -8.84 -3.59
N ALA A 84 7.20 -7.74 -2.88
CA ALA A 84 7.67 -7.80 -1.50
C ALA A 84 6.65 -8.48 -0.59
N ILE A 85 5.36 -8.19 -0.79
CA ILE A 85 4.31 -8.86 -0.04
C ILE A 85 4.36 -10.37 -0.27
N LEU A 86 4.50 -10.79 -1.52
CA LEU A 86 4.49 -12.20 -1.86
C LEU A 86 5.73 -12.95 -1.39
N GLU A 87 6.85 -12.25 -1.16
CA GLU A 87 7.99 -12.86 -0.52
C GLU A 87 7.68 -13.25 0.92
N ARG A 88 6.88 -12.45 1.58
CA ARG A 88 6.55 -12.65 2.98
C ARG A 88 5.31 -13.53 3.15
N TRP A 89 4.33 -13.34 2.29
CA TRP A 89 3.06 -14.06 2.32
C TRP A 89 2.81 -14.70 0.96
N PRO A 90 3.51 -15.80 0.65
CA PRO A 90 3.45 -16.36 -0.72
C PRO A 90 2.09 -16.91 -1.13
N VAL A 91 1.22 -17.21 -0.16
CA VAL A 91 -0.10 -17.73 -0.48
C VAL A 91 -1.19 -16.69 -0.35
N GLU A 92 -0.82 -15.41 -0.37
CA GLU A 92 -1.79 -14.33 -0.34
C GLU A 92 -2.42 -14.19 -1.73
N ASP A 93 -3.63 -14.71 -1.88
CA ASP A 93 -4.26 -14.80 -3.20
C ASP A 93 -4.59 -13.45 -3.80
N TYR A 94 -5.01 -12.49 -2.98
CA TYR A 94 -5.32 -11.16 -3.50
C TYR A 94 -4.06 -10.46 -4.03
N ALA A 95 -2.92 -10.64 -3.36
CA ALA A 95 -1.67 -10.07 -3.84
C ALA A 95 -1.25 -10.69 -5.18
N GLN A 96 -1.47 -11.99 -5.35
CA GLN A 96 -1.21 -12.64 -6.63
C GLN A 96 -2.09 -12.04 -7.73
N LEU A 97 -3.38 -11.87 -7.44
CA LEU A 97 -4.30 -11.28 -8.39
C LEU A 97 -3.87 -9.86 -8.76
N MET A 98 -3.57 -9.06 -7.76
CA MET A 98 -3.17 -7.67 -8.01
C MET A 98 -1.87 -7.57 -8.78
N LEU A 99 -0.91 -8.44 -8.48
CA LEU A 99 0.35 -8.43 -9.24
C LEU A 99 0.10 -8.78 -10.69
N GLY A 100 -0.74 -9.79 -10.95
CA GLY A 100 -1.11 -10.14 -12.31
C GLY A 100 -1.75 -8.96 -13.03
N ARG A 101 -2.71 -8.32 -12.41
CA ARG A 101 -3.38 -7.16 -13.02
C ARG A 101 -2.41 -6.00 -13.26
N THR A 102 -1.50 -5.79 -12.32
CA THR A 102 -0.49 -4.73 -12.46
C THR A 102 0.41 -5.01 -13.66
N LEU A 103 0.84 -6.24 -13.79
CA LEU A 103 1.70 -6.64 -14.91
C LEU A 103 0.98 -6.52 -16.25
N GLU A 104 -0.32 -6.86 -16.28
CA GLU A 104 -1.11 -6.65 -17.50
C GLU A 104 -1.12 -5.18 -17.89
N ARG A 105 -1.38 -4.31 -16.95
CA ARG A 105 -1.40 -2.87 -17.23
C ARG A 105 -0.03 -2.33 -17.63
N LEU A 106 1.03 -2.98 -17.19
CA LEU A 106 2.38 -2.61 -17.61
C LEU A 106 2.75 -3.19 -18.97
N GLY A 107 1.81 -3.91 -19.60
CA GLY A 107 2.07 -4.52 -20.91
C GLY A 107 2.87 -5.79 -20.85
N ARG A 108 2.93 -6.42 -19.70
CA ARG A 108 3.73 -7.62 -19.47
C ARG A 108 2.82 -8.82 -19.24
N ALA A 109 1.98 -9.09 -20.24
CA ALA A 109 0.95 -10.11 -20.11
C ALA A 109 1.51 -11.51 -19.87
N ASP A 110 2.64 -11.83 -20.47
CA ASP A 110 3.24 -13.16 -20.28
C ASP A 110 3.67 -13.37 -18.85
N GLU A 111 4.21 -12.34 -18.20
CA GLU A 111 4.59 -12.44 -16.79
C GLU A 111 3.36 -12.45 -15.89
N ALA A 112 2.28 -11.81 -16.32
CA ALA A 112 1.06 -11.74 -15.52
C ALA A 112 0.37 -13.10 -15.41
N ARG A 113 0.47 -13.92 -16.45
CA ARG A 113 -0.32 -15.14 -16.57
C ARG A 113 -0.13 -16.11 -15.42
N PRO A 114 1.09 -16.44 -14.99
CA PRO A 114 1.23 -17.37 -13.87
C PRO A 114 0.65 -16.83 -12.57
N HIS A 115 0.75 -15.52 -12.34
CA HIS A 115 0.17 -14.92 -11.13
C HIS A 115 -1.35 -14.99 -11.14
N LEU A 116 -1.95 -14.71 -12.29
CA LEU A 116 -3.40 -14.79 -12.41
C LEU A 116 -3.90 -16.22 -12.27
N ARG A 117 -3.14 -17.15 -12.82
CA ARG A 117 -3.49 -18.56 -12.69
C ARG A 117 -3.39 -19.03 -11.25
N MET A 118 -2.35 -18.61 -10.55
CA MET A 118 -2.18 -18.93 -9.15
C MET A 118 -3.33 -18.37 -8.32
N ALA A 119 -3.70 -17.11 -8.57
CA ALA A 119 -4.81 -16.49 -7.85
C ALA A 119 -6.11 -17.26 -8.06
N ALA A 120 -6.38 -17.65 -9.30
CA ALA A 120 -7.59 -18.43 -9.61
C ALA A 120 -7.59 -19.77 -8.91
N ALA A 121 -6.44 -20.44 -8.89
CA ALA A 121 -6.33 -21.74 -8.21
C ALA A 121 -6.58 -21.60 -6.72
N MET A 122 -5.99 -20.57 -6.11
CA MET A 122 -6.17 -20.33 -4.67
C MET A 122 -7.61 -20.00 -4.32
N ALA A 123 -8.30 -19.32 -5.22
CA ALA A 123 -9.70 -18.99 -5.01
C ALA A 123 -10.64 -20.13 -5.37
N GLY A 124 -10.12 -21.23 -5.88
CA GLY A 124 -10.95 -22.34 -6.34
C GLY A 124 -11.63 -22.08 -7.67
N GLU A 125 -11.12 -21.13 -8.45
CA GLU A 125 -11.75 -20.73 -9.71
C GLU A 125 -10.98 -21.26 -10.90
N PHE A 126 -10.95 -22.57 -11.06
CA PHE A 126 -10.32 -23.12 -12.24
C PHE A 126 -11.27 -22.97 -13.43
N PRO A 127 -10.72 -22.62 -14.55
CA PRO A 127 -11.52 -22.65 -15.76
C PRO A 127 -11.86 -24.07 -16.02
N GLU A 128 -12.10 -24.66 -15.86
CA GLU A 128 -12.31 -25.81 -16.00
C GLU A 128 -12.30 -26.70 -16.22
N ARG A 129 -12.39 -26.80 -16.12
CA ARG A 129 -12.30 -27.78 -16.15
C ARG A 129 -12.76 -28.15 -17.00
#